data_52866d1d3e8d373f68cf5e297199c64d
#
_entry.id   52866d1d3e8d373f68cf5e297199c64d
#
_cell.length_a   1.000
_cell.length_b   1.000
_cell.length_c   1.000
_cell.angle_alpha   90.00
_cell.angle_beta   90.00
_cell.angle_gamma   90.00
#
_symmetry.space_group_name_H-M   'P 1'
#
loop_
_entity.id
_entity.type
_entity.pdbx_description
1 polymer ?
#
loop_
_entity_poly.entity_id
_entity_poly.type
_entity_poly.pdbx_seq_one_letter_code
_entity_poly.pdbx_strand_id
1 'polypeptide(L)'
;MAITKIENLIDAEVMADAISGKLEAAIRVTPFAKIDTTLEGKNAGDTITVPQFAYIGDAEDIAEGVECGTVQLTATTTEAKVKKAMKAVTLTDEAVLSGYGDPVGESNGQLAKAIAAKVDTDAMEALQGAQLTYDGSANKISYAGIVDAVDVFAEEFNSQKVIFVHPAQVGALRKDADFLSADKLKETVRVTGAIGKICNCEVVASRRVPLNEGGTAYINPIVKLNEDGETEDESPAITVYMKRGVNVETERHTLSRTTDISVDEIYTVALSNASKVVLASFKK
;
A
#
# COMPACT_ATOMS: atom_id res chain seq x y z
N MET A 1 46.12 -15.11 17.92
CA MET A 1 44.84 -15.85 17.82
C MET A 1 43.79 -14.91 17.22
N ALA A 2 43.24 -15.28 16.11
CA ALA A 2 42.11 -14.51 15.54
C ALA A 2 40.90 -14.76 16.44
N ILE A 3 40.42 -13.73 17.10
CA ILE A 3 39.20 -13.78 17.94
C ILE A 3 38.04 -13.44 17.01
N THR A 4 37.13 -14.39 16.80
CA THR A 4 35.88 -14.12 16.07
C THR A 4 35.03 -13.20 16.93
N LYS A 5 34.90 -11.95 16.53
CA LYS A 5 34.01 -10.97 17.17
C LYS A 5 32.63 -11.10 16.59
N ILE A 6 31.61 -10.68 17.33
CA ILE A 6 30.21 -10.60 16.86
C ILE A 6 30.11 -9.72 15.60
N GLU A 7 30.94 -8.70 15.47
CA GLU A 7 31.11 -7.89 14.25
C GLU A 7 31.41 -8.71 13.00
N ASN A 8 32.03 -9.89 13.15
CA ASN A 8 32.35 -10.82 12.05
C ASN A 8 31.20 -11.81 11.76
N LEU A 9 30.18 -11.86 12.62
CA LEU A 9 29.01 -12.74 12.49
C LEU A 9 27.74 -11.98 12.09
N ILE A 10 27.70 -10.67 12.34
CA ILE A 10 26.59 -9.79 12.01
C ILE A 10 27.10 -8.77 10.98
N ASP A 11 26.99 -9.13 9.71
CA ASP A 11 27.26 -8.22 8.61
C ASP A 11 26.00 -7.39 8.34
N ALA A 12 26.11 -6.06 8.44
CA ALA A 12 25.00 -5.14 8.22
C ALA A 12 24.43 -5.25 6.78
N GLU A 13 25.28 -5.53 5.79
CA GLU A 13 24.85 -5.73 4.40
C GLU A 13 23.99 -6.99 4.25
N VAL A 14 24.44 -8.12 4.83
CA VAL A 14 23.67 -9.37 4.81
C VAL A 14 22.34 -9.23 5.56
N MET A 15 22.33 -8.45 6.65
CA MET A 15 21.10 -8.14 7.38
C MET A 15 20.17 -7.25 6.55
N ALA A 16 20.68 -6.25 5.83
CA ALA A 16 19.89 -5.41 4.96
C ALA A 16 19.20 -6.23 3.87
N ASP A 17 19.92 -7.15 3.21
CA ASP A 17 19.34 -8.04 2.20
C ASP A 17 18.28 -8.96 2.79
N ALA A 18 18.53 -9.55 3.96
CA ALA A 18 17.59 -10.42 4.64
C ALA A 18 16.31 -9.67 5.10
N ILE A 19 16.44 -8.41 5.51
CA ILE A 19 15.32 -7.56 5.90
C ILE A 19 14.56 -7.13 4.66
N SER A 20 15.22 -6.74 3.57
CA SER A 20 14.58 -6.36 2.30
C SER A 20 13.72 -7.49 1.75
N GLY A 21 14.23 -8.72 1.69
CA GLY A 21 13.45 -9.87 1.23
C GLY A 21 12.24 -10.20 2.12
N LYS A 22 12.37 -10.01 3.45
CA LYS A 22 11.24 -10.19 4.38
C LYS A 22 10.25 -9.03 4.30
N LEU A 23 10.70 -7.82 3.97
CA LEU A 23 9.89 -6.63 3.80
C LEU A 23 8.92 -6.81 2.63
N GLU A 24 9.42 -7.19 1.45
CA GLU A 24 8.59 -7.45 0.28
C GLU A 24 7.47 -8.46 0.55
N ALA A 25 7.77 -9.54 1.27
CA ALA A 25 6.76 -10.54 1.64
C ALA A 25 5.73 -10.04 2.66
N ALA A 26 6.05 -9.01 3.45
CA ALA A 26 5.18 -8.47 4.50
C ALA A 26 4.25 -7.35 4.01
N ILE A 27 4.60 -6.66 2.94
CA ILE A 27 3.84 -5.56 2.34
C ILE A 27 2.60 -6.10 1.60
N ARG A 28 1.47 -5.39 1.73
CA ARG A 28 0.18 -5.77 1.12
C ARG A 28 -0.36 -4.74 0.13
N VAL A 29 -0.04 -3.47 0.30
CA VAL A 29 -0.57 -2.37 -0.52
C VAL A 29 0.41 -1.96 -1.60
N THR A 30 1.68 -1.88 -1.27
CA THR A 30 2.75 -1.43 -2.17
C THR A 30 2.90 -2.27 -3.46
N PRO A 31 2.60 -3.59 -3.51
CA PRO A 31 2.61 -4.33 -4.79
C PRO A 31 1.66 -3.77 -5.84
N PHE A 32 0.66 -3.00 -5.42
CA PHE A 32 -0.32 -2.33 -6.30
C PHE A 32 0.01 -0.85 -6.55
N ALA A 33 1.14 -0.36 -6.02
CA ALA A 33 1.64 0.99 -6.20
C ALA A 33 2.83 0.97 -7.19
N LYS A 34 3.01 2.07 -7.90
CA LYS A 34 4.24 2.27 -8.68
C LYS A 34 5.36 2.71 -7.73
N ILE A 35 6.51 2.08 -7.83
CA ILE A 35 7.72 2.51 -7.11
C ILE A 35 8.53 3.41 -8.03
N ASP A 36 8.84 4.61 -7.55
CA ASP A 36 9.63 5.60 -8.26
C ASP A 36 10.90 5.94 -7.45
N THR A 37 12.06 5.73 -8.04
CA THR A 37 13.39 5.97 -7.44
C THR A 37 14.01 7.30 -7.87
N THR A 38 13.28 8.17 -8.56
CA THR A 38 13.81 9.46 -9.06
C THR A 38 14.26 10.42 -7.96
N LEU A 39 13.94 10.13 -6.70
CA LEU A 39 14.36 10.93 -5.54
C LEU A 39 15.74 10.62 -5.02
N GLU A 40 16.42 9.64 -5.53
CA GLU A 40 17.80 9.36 -5.16
C GLU A 40 18.66 10.61 -5.43
N GLY A 41 19.29 11.15 -4.36
CA GLY A 41 20.12 12.35 -4.43
C GLY A 41 19.49 13.69 -3.98
N LYS A 42 18.18 13.75 -3.72
CA LYS A 42 17.55 14.95 -3.11
C LYS A 42 17.68 14.93 -1.57
N ASN A 43 17.67 16.09 -0.91
CA ASN A 43 17.81 16.17 0.54
C ASN A 43 16.57 15.62 1.30
N ALA A 44 16.79 15.04 2.50
CA ALA A 44 15.69 14.59 3.34
C ALA A 44 14.85 15.79 3.81
N GLY A 45 13.52 15.68 3.77
CA GLY A 45 12.61 16.76 4.14
C GLY A 45 12.12 17.60 2.96
N ASP A 46 12.61 17.36 1.74
CA ASP A 46 12.08 17.98 0.54
C ASP A 46 10.63 17.53 0.30
N THR A 47 9.82 18.45 -0.19
CA THR A 47 8.45 18.20 -0.62
C THR A 47 8.44 17.90 -2.11
N ILE A 48 7.72 16.85 -2.50
CA ILE A 48 7.47 16.54 -3.89
C ILE A 48 6.11 17.09 -4.25
N THR A 49 6.06 17.80 -5.36
CA THR A 49 4.81 18.26 -5.94
C THR A 49 4.44 17.31 -7.08
N VAL A 50 3.35 16.57 -6.90
CA VAL A 50 2.81 15.66 -7.92
C VAL A 50 1.69 16.39 -8.62
N PRO A 51 1.85 16.74 -9.92
CA PRO A 51 0.79 17.37 -10.69
C PRO A 51 -0.26 16.34 -11.08
N GLN A 52 -1.53 16.68 -10.90
CA GLN A 52 -2.70 15.94 -11.39
C GLN A 52 -3.38 16.81 -12.43
N PHE A 53 -3.44 16.34 -13.67
CA PHE A 53 -4.08 17.08 -14.76
C PHE A 53 -5.57 16.74 -14.78
N ALA A 54 -6.40 17.78 -14.93
CA ALA A 54 -7.83 17.61 -15.14
C ALA A 54 -8.11 17.29 -16.61
N TYR A 55 -9.12 16.46 -16.86
CA TYR A 55 -9.61 16.20 -18.20
C TYR A 55 -10.14 17.50 -18.84
N ILE A 56 -9.78 17.76 -20.09
CA ILE A 56 -10.11 19.00 -20.81
C ILE A 56 -11.52 19.02 -21.42
N GLY A 57 -12.26 17.89 -21.35
CA GLY A 57 -13.57 17.72 -21.96
C GLY A 57 -13.52 17.01 -23.32
N ASP A 58 -14.69 16.61 -23.80
CA ASP A 58 -14.84 15.91 -25.07
C ASP A 58 -14.63 16.88 -26.26
N ALA A 59 -14.26 16.31 -27.40
CA ALA A 59 -14.13 17.10 -28.63
C ALA A 59 -15.52 17.57 -29.11
N GLU A 60 -15.59 18.81 -29.60
CA GLU A 60 -16.80 19.40 -30.14
C GLU A 60 -16.81 19.33 -31.68
N ASP A 61 -17.99 19.13 -32.27
CA ASP A 61 -18.15 19.22 -33.71
C ASP A 61 -18.11 20.71 -34.17
N ILE A 62 -17.15 21.05 -35.02
CA ILE A 62 -16.96 22.41 -35.50
C ILE A 62 -17.37 22.50 -36.97
N ALA A 63 -18.21 23.49 -37.28
CA ALA A 63 -18.64 23.75 -38.63
C ALA A 63 -17.46 24.30 -39.50
N GLU A 64 -17.54 24.04 -40.81
CA GLU A 64 -16.52 24.48 -41.76
C GLU A 64 -16.31 26.01 -41.73
N GLY A 65 -15.05 26.45 -41.53
CA GLY A 65 -14.67 27.86 -41.46
C GLY A 65 -14.83 28.50 -40.05
N VAL A 66 -15.16 27.75 -39.02
CA VAL A 66 -15.24 28.21 -37.62
C VAL A 66 -13.94 27.82 -36.89
N GLU A 67 -13.36 28.74 -36.14
CA GLU A 67 -12.17 28.47 -35.31
C GLU A 67 -12.57 27.62 -34.09
N CYS A 68 -11.75 26.61 -33.77
CA CYS A 68 -11.85 25.83 -32.56
C CYS A 68 -11.50 26.68 -31.33
N GLY A 69 -12.34 26.63 -30.30
CA GLY A 69 -12.01 27.21 -29.00
C GLY A 69 -10.83 26.51 -28.34
N THR A 70 -9.98 27.26 -27.62
CA THR A 70 -8.89 26.69 -26.84
C THR A 70 -9.32 26.52 -25.40
N VAL A 71 -9.11 25.32 -24.82
CA VAL A 71 -9.35 25.00 -23.42
C VAL A 71 -8.01 25.05 -22.67
N GLN A 72 -8.00 25.66 -21.49
CA GLN A 72 -6.81 25.71 -20.64
C GLN A 72 -6.66 24.39 -19.87
N LEU A 73 -5.51 23.73 -20.04
CA LEU A 73 -5.14 22.59 -19.20
C LEU A 73 -4.90 23.06 -17.77
N THR A 74 -5.68 22.55 -16.81
CA THR A 74 -5.54 22.85 -15.39
C THR A 74 -4.90 21.67 -14.68
N ALA A 75 -3.93 21.96 -13.81
CA ALA A 75 -3.31 20.95 -12.97
C ALA A 75 -3.54 21.28 -11.48
N THR A 76 -3.95 20.29 -10.73
CA THR A 76 -3.96 20.35 -9.27
C THR A 76 -2.66 19.71 -8.78
N THR A 77 -2.05 20.28 -7.75
CA THR A 77 -0.80 19.77 -7.20
C THR A 77 -1.04 19.15 -5.83
N THR A 78 -0.58 17.93 -5.63
CA THR A 78 -0.54 17.29 -4.31
C THR A 78 0.89 17.31 -3.80
N GLU A 79 1.08 17.83 -2.60
CA GLU A 79 2.39 17.88 -1.94
C GLU A 79 2.58 16.64 -1.07
N ALA A 80 3.68 15.92 -1.30
CA ALA A 80 4.09 14.79 -0.48
C ALA A 80 5.46 15.07 0.15
N LYS A 81 5.51 15.08 1.49
CA LYS A 81 6.75 15.33 2.23
C LYS A 81 7.52 14.04 2.44
N VAL A 82 8.80 14.06 2.05
CA VAL A 82 9.72 12.93 2.28
C VAL A 82 9.92 12.71 3.78
N LYS A 83 9.71 11.48 4.24
CA LYS A 83 9.83 11.09 5.65
C LYS A 83 10.79 9.91 5.83
N LYS A 84 11.36 9.80 7.03
CA LYS A 84 12.19 8.68 7.45
C LYS A 84 11.38 7.77 8.36
N ALA A 85 11.21 6.51 7.98
CA ALA A 85 10.70 5.46 8.85
C ALA A 85 11.90 4.75 9.48
N MET A 86 11.93 4.64 10.82
CA MET A 86 13.04 4.03 11.54
C MET A 86 12.52 3.20 12.72
N LYS A 87 13.17 2.06 12.96
CA LYS A 87 12.96 1.23 14.15
C LYS A 87 14.29 0.63 14.57
N ALA A 88 14.49 0.49 15.89
CA ALA A 88 15.71 -0.10 16.45
C ALA A 88 15.35 -1.13 17.54
N VAL A 89 16.27 -2.08 17.73
CA VAL A 89 16.24 -3.12 18.77
C VAL A 89 17.62 -3.22 19.40
N THR A 90 17.65 -3.30 20.73
CA THR A 90 18.89 -3.54 21.50
C THR A 90 18.93 -5.01 21.94
N LEU A 91 20.01 -5.69 21.64
CA LEU A 91 20.28 -7.07 22.06
C LEU A 91 21.44 -7.09 23.07
N THR A 92 21.27 -7.83 24.18
CA THR A 92 22.35 -8.09 25.13
C THR A 92 23.13 -9.35 24.75
N ASP A 93 24.42 -9.43 25.11
CA ASP A 93 25.23 -10.60 24.86
C ASP A 93 24.65 -11.85 25.53
N GLU A 94 24.10 -11.67 26.74
CA GLU A 94 23.49 -12.76 27.50
C GLU A 94 22.24 -13.31 26.77
N ALA A 95 21.43 -12.42 26.14
CA ALA A 95 20.26 -12.85 25.40
C ALA A 95 20.64 -13.63 24.14
N VAL A 96 21.72 -13.22 23.47
CA VAL A 96 22.23 -13.92 22.27
C VAL A 96 22.86 -15.27 22.63
N LEU A 97 23.64 -15.32 23.74
CA LEU A 97 24.36 -16.54 24.14
C LEU A 97 23.46 -17.56 24.85
N SER A 98 22.47 -17.11 25.65
CA SER A 98 21.57 -17.96 26.41
C SER A 98 20.18 -18.13 25.76
N GLY A 99 19.87 -17.36 24.71
CA GLY A 99 18.59 -17.39 24.01
C GLY A 99 18.37 -18.74 23.33
N TYR A 100 17.20 -19.34 23.57
CA TYR A 100 16.76 -20.52 22.82
C TYR A 100 16.27 -20.06 21.44
N GLY A 101 16.98 -20.46 20.39
CA GLY A 101 16.66 -20.07 19.02
C GLY A 101 17.68 -19.06 18.45
N ASP A 102 17.20 -18.25 17.47
CA ASP A 102 18.00 -17.20 16.82
C ASP A 102 17.42 -15.81 17.13
N PRO A 103 17.84 -15.13 18.20
CA PRO A 103 17.34 -13.80 18.56
C PRO A 103 17.66 -12.72 17.52
N VAL A 104 18.76 -12.85 16.80
CA VAL A 104 19.18 -11.90 15.76
C VAL A 104 18.28 -12.04 14.53
N GLY A 105 18.06 -13.27 14.06
CA GLY A 105 17.16 -13.54 12.93
C GLY A 105 15.70 -13.15 13.21
N GLU A 106 15.23 -13.34 14.46
CA GLU A 106 13.90 -12.90 14.87
C GLU A 106 13.82 -11.36 14.92
N SER A 107 14.85 -10.68 15.44
CA SER A 107 14.90 -9.21 15.46
C SER A 107 14.82 -8.64 14.04
N ASN A 108 15.56 -9.20 13.08
CA ASN A 108 15.48 -8.81 11.69
C ASN A 108 14.06 -9.00 11.12
N GLY A 109 13.42 -10.12 11.44
CA GLY A 109 12.04 -10.39 11.05
C GLY A 109 11.04 -9.39 11.63
N GLN A 110 11.21 -8.97 12.88
CA GLN A 110 10.35 -7.98 13.52
C GLN A 110 10.60 -6.55 13.00
N LEU A 111 11.85 -6.20 12.72
CA LEU A 111 12.21 -4.91 12.12
C LEU A 111 11.62 -4.76 10.72
N ALA A 112 11.74 -5.80 9.88
CA ALA A 112 11.12 -5.82 8.55
C ALA A 112 9.60 -5.65 8.62
N LYS A 113 8.92 -6.38 9.51
CA LYS A 113 7.47 -6.25 9.71
C LYS A 113 7.07 -4.85 10.20
N ALA A 114 7.90 -4.20 11.02
CA ALA A 114 7.62 -2.86 11.53
C ALA A 114 7.69 -1.81 10.41
N ILE A 115 8.70 -1.87 9.54
CA ILE A 115 8.83 -0.97 8.38
C ILE A 115 7.68 -1.23 7.39
N ALA A 116 7.44 -2.50 7.00
CA ALA A 116 6.32 -2.85 6.11
C ALA A 116 4.98 -2.33 6.62
N ALA A 117 4.74 -2.49 7.92
CA ALA A 117 3.53 -1.99 8.55
C ALA A 117 3.38 -0.46 8.45
N LYS A 118 4.49 0.28 8.49
CA LYS A 118 4.50 1.74 8.35
C LYS A 118 4.25 2.15 6.91
N VAL A 119 4.93 1.52 5.95
CA VAL A 119 4.73 1.79 4.51
C VAL A 119 3.27 1.53 4.11
N ASP A 120 2.71 0.38 4.48
CA ASP A 120 1.30 0.06 4.21
C ASP A 120 0.31 1.04 4.88
N THR A 121 0.63 1.53 6.08
CA THR A 121 -0.20 2.54 6.76
C THR A 121 -0.19 3.85 5.99
N ASP A 122 1.00 4.31 5.60
CA ASP A 122 1.16 5.56 4.84
C ASP A 122 0.49 5.47 3.46
N ALA A 123 0.54 4.30 2.81
CA ALA A 123 -0.16 4.06 1.57
C ALA A 123 -1.69 4.13 1.74
N MET A 124 -2.22 3.54 2.81
CA MET A 124 -3.65 3.64 3.13
C MET A 124 -4.07 5.07 3.48
N GLU A 125 -3.22 5.85 4.17
CA GLU A 125 -3.47 7.26 4.44
C GLU A 125 -3.51 8.09 3.16
N ALA A 126 -2.57 7.84 2.22
CA ALA A 126 -2.55 8.53 0.93
C ALA A 126 -3.81 8.25 0.10
N LEU A 127 -4.31 7.00 0.11
CA LEU A 127 -5.55 6.62 -0.56
C LEU A 127 -6.79 7.35 -0.02
N GLN A 128 -6.80 7.79 1.25
CA GLN A 128 -7.91 8.57 1.82
C GLN A 128 -8.08 9.96 1.16
N GLY A 129 -7.10 10.42 0.40
CA GLY A 129 -7.20 11.65 -0.40
C GLY A 129 -8.08 11.53 -1.65
N ALA A 130 -8.63 10.35 -1.96
CA ALA A 130 -9.50 10.15 -3.10
C ALA A 130 -10.83 10.89 -2.93
N GLN A 131 -11.38 11.38 -4.06
CA GLN A 131 -12.60 12.17 -4.07
C GLN A 131 -13.85 11.33 -4.33
N LEU A 132 -13.71 10.20 -5.03
CA LEU A 132 -14.83 9.31 -5.32
C LEU A 132 -15.16 8.50 -4.05
N THR A 133 -16.42 8.56 -3.62
CA THR A 133 -16.85 7.88 -2.41
C THR A 133 -18.15 7.11 -2.65
N TYR A 134 -18.26 5.95 -1.99
CA TYR A 134 -19.49 5.17 -1.91
C TYR A 134 -19.88 4.98 -0.45
N ASP A 135 -21.08 5.39 -0.07
CA ASP A 135 -21.57 5.25 1.30
C ASP A 135 -22.50 4.04 1.45
N GLY A 136 -21.93 2.92 1.80
CA GLY A 136 -22.60 1.70 2.23
C GLY A 136 -22.56 1.49 3.76
N SER A 137 -22.29 2.53 4.56
CA SER A 137 -22.07 2.45 6.00
C SER A 137 -23.27 1.92 6.81
N ALA A 138 -24.48 1.93 6.24
CA ALA A 138 -25.67 1.33 6.85
C ALA A 138 -25.62 -0.21 6.85
N ASN A 139 -24.95 -0.82 5.88
CA ASN A 139 -24.94 -2.24 5.64
C ASN A 139 -23.54 -2.84 5.85
N LYS A 140 -23.50 -4.14 6.19
CA LYS A 140 -22.25 -4.90 6.16
C LYS A 140 -21.79 -5.08 4.72
N ILE A 141 -20.48 -5.27 4.55
CA ILE A 141 -19.93 -5.56 3.23
C ILE A 141 -20.58 -6.80 2.63
N SER A 142 -21.03 -6.69 1.38
CA SER A 142 -21.69 -7.75 0.61
C SER A 142 -21.22 -7.72 -0.83
N TYR A 143 -21.54 -8.77 -1.59
CA TYR A 143 -21.27 -8.82 -3.03
C TYR A 143 -21.93 -7.63 -3.75
N ALA A 144 -23.24 -7.42 -3.53
CA ALA A 144 -23.97 -6.31 -4.13
C ALA A 144 -23.36 -4.95 -3.79
N GLY A 145 -22.98 -4.72 -2.51
CA GLY A 145 -22.35 -3.47 -2.11
C GLY A 145 -20.99 -3.21 -2.77
N ILE A 146 -20.21 -4.26 -3.07
CA ILE A 146 -18.96 -4.11 -3.83
C ILE A 146 -19.24 -3.79 -5.30
N VAL A 147 -20.28 -4.41 -5.91
CA VAL A 147 -20.71 -4.09 -7.27
C VAL A 147 -21.10 -2.62 -7.37
N ASP A 148 -21.99 -2.15 -6.49
CA ASP A 148 -22.42 -0.75 -6.45
C ASP A 148 -21.23 0.23 -6.26
N ALA A 149 -20.25 -0.15 -5.43
CA ALA A 149 -19.05 0.66 -5.21
C ALA A 149 -18.11 0.69 -6.44
N VAL A 150 -18.05 -0.40 -7.21
CA VAL A 150 -17.29 -0.46 -8.47
C VAL A 150 -17.97 0.36 -9.56
N ASP A 151 -19.29 0.38 -9.60
CA ASP A 151 -20.08 1.15 -10.58
C ASP A 151 -19.87 2.66 -10.45
N VAL A 152 -19.37 3.16 -9.29
CA VAL A 152 -18.99 4.57 -9.09
C VAL A 152 -17.90 5.03 -10.06
N PHE A 153 -17.05 4.11 -10.56
CA PHE A 153 -16.04 4.45 -11.58
C PHE A 153 -16.66 4.82 -12.94
N ALA A 154 -17.94 4.45 -13.20
CA ALA A 154 -18.64 4.69 -14.45
C ALA A 154 -17.83 4.27 -15.71
N GLU A 155 -17.19 3.11 -15.65
CA GLU A 155 -16.31 2.62 -16.71
C GLU A 155 -17.10 1.94 -17.82
N GLU A 156 -16.66 2.17 -19.07
CA GLU A 156 -17.15 1.44 -20.25
C GLU A 156 -16.55 0.02 -20.33
N PHE A 157 -15.33 -0.15 -19.85
CA PHE A 157 -14.60 -1.42 -19.82
C PHE A 157 -14.35 -1.87 -18.37
N ASN A 158 -14.45 -3.17 -18.13
CA ASN A 158 -14.23 -3.75 -16.80
C ASN A 158 -12.72 -3.91 -16.53
N SER A 159 -12.06 -2.85 -16.11
CA SER A 159 -10.64 -2.85 -15.74
C SER A 159 -10.36 -3.70 -14.51
N GLN A 160 -9.12 -4.15 -14.35
CA GLN A 160 -8.70 -4.87 -13.15
C GLN A 160 -8.59 -3.92 -11.96
N LYS A 161 -9.17 -4.32 -10.83
CA LYS A 161 -9.23 -3.53 -9.60
C LYS A 161 -8.79 -4.33 -8.39
N VAL A 162 -8.43 -3.65 -7.32
CA VAL A 162 -8.13 -4.25 -6.01
C VAL A 162 -8.93 -3.53 -4.94
N ILE A 163 -9.61 -4.28 -4.08
CA ILE A 163 -10.26 -3.75 -2.89
C ILE A 163 -9.52 -4.19 -1.64
N PHE A 164 -9.20 -3.25 -0.75
CA PHE A 164 -8.61 -3.55 0.55
C PHE A 164 -9.72 -3.67 1.59
N VAL A 165 -9.81 -4.86 2.20
CA VAL A 165 -10.86 -5.20 3.15
C VAL A 165 -10.28 -5.55 4.51
N HIS A 166 -10.85 -5.01 5.60
CA HIS A 166 -10.39 -5.38 6.93
C HIS A 166 -10.72 -6.84 7.24
N PRO A 167 -9.82 -7.62 7.88
CA PRO A 167 -10.04 -9.05 8.16
C PRO A 167 -11.36 -9.35 8.91
N ALA A 168 -11.85 -8.42 9.72
CA ALA A 168 -13.14 -8.56 10.40
C ALA A 168 -14.34 -8.62 9.45
N GLN A 169 -14.25 -7.93 8.29
CA GLN A 169 -15.29 -7.90 7.26
C GLN A 169 -15.25 -9.11 6.32
N VAL A 170 -14.08 -9.75 6.19
CA VAL A 170 -13.87 -10.94 5.35
C VAL A 170 -14.86 -12.06 5.70
N GLY A 171 -15.19 -12.21 6.99
CA GLY A 171 -16.16 -13.19 7.45
C GLY A 171 -17.59 -12.92 6.96
N ALA A 172 -17.95 -11.66 6.73
CA ALA A 172 -19.26 -11.29 6.18
C ALA A 172 -19.35 -11.69 4.70
N LEU A 173 -18.32 -11.38 3.90
CA LEU A 173 -18.24 -11.79 2.49
C LEU A 173 -18.30 -13.31 2.31
N ARG A 174 -17.62 -14.09 3.16
CA ARG A 174 -17.66 -15.56 3.12
C ARG A 174 -19.04 -16.15 3.45
N LYS A 175 -19.90 -15.41 4.12
CA LYS A 175 -21.28 -15.82 4.48
C LYS A 175 -22.31 -15.28 3.51
N ASP A 176 -21.93 -14.41 2.60
CA ASP A 176 -22.83 -13.82 1.63
C ASP A 176 -23.34 -14.89 0.66
N ALA A 177 -24.67 -15.00 0.56
CA ALA A 177 -25.33 -16.01 -0.26
C ALA A 177 -25.10 -15.78 -1.74
N ASP A 178 -25.05 -14.54 -2.18
CA ASP A 178 -24.84 -14.17 -3.59
C ASP A 178 -23.40 -14.50 -4.02
N PHE A 179 -22.44 -14.27 -3.15
CA PHE A 179 -21.05 -14.67 -3.36
C PHE A 179 -20.88 -16.18 -3.40
N LEU A 180 -21.59 -16.93 -2.53
CA LEU A 180 -21.56 -18.38 -2.50
C LEU A 180 -22.31 -19.04 -3.65
N SER A 181 -23.28 -18.35 -4.26
CA SER A 181 -24.11 -18.89 -5.36
C SER A 181 -23.42 -18.79 -6.74
N ALA A 182 -22.40 -17.95 -6.88
CA ALA A 182 -21.59 -17.90 -8.09
C ALA A 182 -20.92 -19.27 -8.34
N ASP A 183 -21.36 -19.94 -9.38
CA ASP A 183 -21.31 -21.40 -9.62
C ASP A 183 -19.90 -22.05 -9.64
N LYS A 184 -18.84 -21.25 -9.78
CA LYS A 184 -17.44 -21.73 -9.83
C LYS A 184 -16.62 -21.43 -8.58
N LEU A 185 -17.08 -20.55 -7.71
CA LEU A 185 -16.38 -20.15 -6.48
C LEU A 185 -16.76 -20.97 -5.26
N LYS A 186 -17.86 -21.73 -5.33
CA LYS A 186 -18.41 -22.50 -4.22
C LYS A 186 -17.43 -23.46 -3.57
N GLU A 187 -16.68 -24.23 -4.36
CA GLU A 187 -15.75 -25.22 -3.80
C GLU A 187 -14.50 -24.55 -3.23
N THR A 188 -13.90 -23.61 -3.98
CA THR A 188 -12.66 -22.97 -3.56
C THR A 188 -12.82 -22.12 -2.29
N VAL A 189 -13.89 -21.32 -2.19
CA VAL A 189 -14.13 -20.47 -1.01
C VAL A 189 -14.53 -21.32 0.20
N ARG A 190 -15.32 -22.36 0.01
CA ARG A 190 -15.75 -23.24 1.13
C ARG A 190 -14.63 -24.10 1.65
N VAL A 191 -13.72 -24.57 0.79
CA VAL A 191 -12.63 -25.47 1.17
C VAL A 191 -11.39 -24.71 1.63
N THR A 192 -10.95 -23.69 0.87
CA THR A 192 -9.72 -22.93 1.18
C THR A 192 -9.97 -21.65 1.96
N GLY A 193 -11.21 -21.15 1.95
CA GLY A 193 -11.56 -19.86 2.56
C GLY A 193 -10.91 -18.66 1.86
N ALA A 194 -10.29 -18.85 0.70
CA ALA A 194 -9.75 -17.77 -0.11
C ALA A 194 -10.90 -16.96 -0.71
N ILE A 195 -10.78 -15.64 -0.68
CA ILE A 195 -11.71 -14.75 -1.37
C ILE A 195 -11.07 -14.47 -2.74
N GLY A 196 -11.79 -14.84 -3.79
CA GLY A 196 -11.33 -14.64 -5.17
C GLY A 196 -11.54 -13.20 -5.65
N LYS A 197 -11.90 -13.06 -6.92
CA LYS A 197 -12.23 -11.77 -7.57
C LYS A 197 -13.74 -11.57 -7.56
N ILE A 198 -14.19 -10.34 -7.28
CA ILE A 198 -15.57 -9.87 -7.37
C ILE A 198 -15.60 -8.76 -8.43
N CYS A 199 -16.35 -8.92 -9.51
CA CYS A 199 -16.44 -7.92 -10.60
C CYS A 199 -15.06 -7.45 -11.09
N ASN A 200 -14.15 -8.39 -11.37
CA ASN A 200 -12.74 -8.14 -11.71
C ASN A 200 -11.95 -7.36 -10.63
N CYS A 201 -12.50 -7.27 -9.41
CA CYS A 201 -11.87 -6.67 -8.25
C CYS A 201 -11.27 -7.76 -7.36
N GLU A 202 -9.96 -7.76 -7.17
CA GLU A 202 -9.26 -8.67 -6.27
C GLU A 202 -9.45 -8.23 -4.81
N VAL A 203 -9.82 -9.15 -3.93
CA VAL A 203 -10.05 -8.85 -2.52
C VAL A 203 -8.79 -9.12 -1.70
N VAL A 204 -8.15 -8.08 -1.23
CA VAL A 204 -6.94 -8.14 -0.41
C VAL A 204 -7.27 -7.79 1.05
N ALA A 205 -6.97 -8.72 1.96
CA ALA A 205 -7.17 -8.48 3.38
C ALA A 205 -6.02 -7.65 3.98
N SER A 206 -6.33 -6.48 4.53
CA SER A 206 -5.37 -5.63 5.24
C SER A 206 -5.92 -5.13 6.58
N ARG A 207 -5.11 -5.22 7.64
CA ARG A 207 -5.44 -4.65 8.95
C ARG A 207 -5.29 -3.13 9.01
N ARG A 208 -4.78 -2.51 7.92
CA ARG A 208 -4.53 -1.08 7.83
C ARG A 208 -5.70 -0.29 7.27
N VAL A 209 -6.78 -0.98 6.88
CA VAL A 209 -8.02 -0.32 6.46
C VAL A 209 -8.55 0.55 7.60
N PRO A 210 -8.68 1.87 7.40
CA PRO A 210 -9.07 2.79 8.45
C PRO A 210 -10.57 2.69 8.76
N LEU A 211 -10.91 3.17 9.95
CA LEU A 211 -12.31 3.39 10.36
C LEU A 211 -12.69 4.84 10.02
N ASN A 212 -13.96 5.06 9.78
CA ASN A 212 -14.52 6.41 9.70
C ASN A 212 -14.38 7.13 11.06
N GLU A 213 -14.55 8.46 11.08
CA GLU A 213 -14.44 9.28 12.30
C GLU A 213 -15.35 8.79 13.44
N GLY A 214 -16.50 8.23 13.13
CA GLY A 214 -17.42 7.65 14.13
C GLY A 214 -17.07 6.25 14.61
N GLY A 215 -16.04 5.61 14.06
CA GLY A 215 -15.62 4.24 14.42
C GLY A 215 -16.65 3.13 14.11
N THR A 216 -17.67 3.45 13.29
CA THR A 216 -18.82 2.58 12.98
C THR A 216 -18.68 1.83 11.67
N ALA A 217 -17.89 2.35 10.74
CA ALA A 217 -17.67 1.77 9.41
C ALA A 217 -16.19 1.76 9.04
N TYR A 218 -15.78 0.75 8.27
CA TYR A 218 -14.47 0.70 7.63
C TYR A 218 -14.53 1.43 6.29
N ILE A 219 -13.49 2.19 5.97
CA ILE A 219 -13.32 2.83 4.67
C ILE A 219 -12.43 1.94 3.83
N ASN A 220 -13.02 1.21 2.90
CA ASN A 220 -12.35 0.24 2.05
C ASN A 220 -11.95 0.89 0.72
N PRO A 221 -10.66 1.18 0.47
CA PRO A 221 -10.25 1.72 -0.82
C PRO A 221 -10.37 0.66 -1.91
N ILE A 222 -10.95 1.04 -3.04
CA ILE A 222 -10.96 0.29 -4.28
C ILE A 222 -10.04 1.03 -5.24
N VAL A 223 -8.99 0.35 -5.70
CA VAL A 223 -7.95 0.93 -6.55
C VAL A 223 -8.01 0.28 -7.92
N LYS A 224 -8.11 1.08 -8.97
CA LYS A 224 -7.98 0.66 -10.35
C LYS A 224 -6.50 0.43 -10.67
N LEU A 225 -6.16 -0.74 -11.19
CA LEU A 225 -4.81 -1.05 -11.64
C LEU A 225 -4.60 -0.52 -13.06
N ASN A 226 -3.34 -0.19 -13.38
CA ASN A 226 -2.99 0.11 -14.75
C ASN A 226 -3.11 -1.18 -15.56
N GLU A 227 -3.83 -1.11 -16.66
CA GLU A 227 -3.79 -2.13 -17.69
C GLU A 227 -2.61 -1.82 -18.62
N ASP A 228 -1.82 -2.83 -18.96
CA ASP A 228 -0.66 -2.68 -19.83
C ASP A 228 -1.09 -2.11 -21.21
N GLY A 229 -0.70 -0.88 -21.49
CA GLY A 229 -0.41 -0.41 -22.84
C GLY A 229 -1.55 0.13 -23.70
N GLU A 230 -2.83 0.11 -23.29
CA GLU A 230 -3.92 0.53 -24.20
C GLU A 230 -4.87 1.62 -23.69
N THR A 231 -4.71 2.10 -22.47
CA THR A 231 -5.54 3.19 -21.94
C THR A 231 -4.75 4.48 -21.78
N GLU A 232 -5.35 5.59 -22.22
CA GLU A 232 -4.77 6.96 -22.27
C GLU A 232 -4.26 7.50 -20.92
N ASP A 233 -4.47 6.78 -19.83
CA ASP A 233 -4.13 7.21 -18.48
C ASP A 233 -3.07 6.30 -17.86
N GLU A 234 -1.81 6.50 -18.29
CA GLU A 234 -0.64 5.75 -17.79
C GLU A 234 -0.29 6.04 -16.32
N SER A 235 -0.95 7.02 -15.68
CA SER A 235 -0.62 7.39 -14.31
C SER A 235 -1.18 6.35 -13.32
N PRO A 236 -0.34 5.80 -12.42
CA PRO A 236 -0.79 4.88 -11.39
C PRO A 236 -1.69 5.60 -10.38
N ALA A 237 -2.59 4.87 -9.72
CA ALA A 237 -3.43 5.44 -8.66
C ALA A 237 -2.57 5.97 -7.49
N ILE A 238 -1.55 5.21 -7.10
CA ILE A 238 -0.65 5.53 -6.00
C ILE A 238 0.80 5.32 -6.40
N THR A 239 1.68 6.22 -6.00
CA THR A 239 3.13 6.11 -6.24
C THR A 239 3.88 6.20 -4.91
N VAL A 240 4.80 5.26 -4.71
CA VAL A 240 5.78 5.29 -3.63
C VAL A 240 7.07 5.86 -4.18
N TYR A 241 7.42 7.06 -3.76
CA TYR A 241 8.68 7.70 -4.11
C TYR A 241 9.74 7.28 -3.11
N MET A 242 10.64 6.42 -3.54
CA MET A 242 11.72 5.92 -2.70
C MET A 242 12.97 6.79 -2.87
N LYS A 243 13.47 7.30 -1.76
CA LYS A 243 14.71 8.06 -1.73
C LYS A 243 15.90 7.21 -1.36
N ARG A 244 15.71 6.34 -0.37
CA ARG A 244 16.70 5.35 0.07
C ARG A 244 15.94 4.13 0.56
N GLY A 245 16.29 2.98 0.01
CA GLY A 245 15.78 1.70 0.46
C GLY A 245 16.23 1.36 1.88
N VAL A 246 15.96 0.15 2.29
CA VAL A 246 16.30 -0.34 3.64
C VAL A 246 17.79 -0.20 3.91
N ASN A 247 18.14 0.53 4.97
CA ASN A 247 19.48 0.65 5.49
C ASN A 247 19.54 0.12 6.92
N VAL A 248 20.55 -0.67 7.21
CA VAL A 248 20.76 -1.28 8.53
C VAL A 248 22.08 -0.76 9.10
N GLU A 249 22.00 -0.24 10.32
CA GLU A 249 23.19 0.20 11.07
C GLU A 249 23.24 -0.55 12.39
N THR A 250 24.43 -0.95 12.79
CA THR A 250 24.69 -1.63 14.06
C THR A 250 25.68 -0.85 14.88
N GLU A 251 25.38 -0.67 16.18
CA GLU A 251 26.27 -0.02 17.12
C GLU A 251 26.54 -0.91 18.34
N ARG A 252 27.82 -1.09 18.65
CA ARG A 252 28.26 -1.93 19.76
C ARG A 252 28.60 -1.09 20.98
N HIS A 253 27.89 -1.33 22.08
CA HIS A 253 28.18 -0.74 23.38
C HIS A 253 28.99 -1.70 24.27
N THR A 254 30.30 -1.50 24.30
CA THR A 254 31.23 -2.43 24.97
C THR A 254 31.08 -2.46 26.49
N LEU A 255 30.69 -1.37 27.10
CA LEU A 255 30.53 -1.26 28.56
C LEU A 255 29.25 -1.93 29.07
N SER A 256 28.16 -1.80 28.33
CA SER A 256 26.86 -2.41 28.65
C SER A 256 26.70 -3.83 28.08
N ARG A 257 27.66 -4.28 27.26
CA ARG A 257 27.59 -5.57 26.56
C ARG A 257 26.31 -5.73 25.74
N THR A 258 25.92 -4.64 25.02
CA THR A 258 24.75 -4.60 24.15
C THR A 258 25.14 -4.26 22.72
N THR A 259 24.33 -4.69 21.78
CA THR A 259 24.41 -4.29 20.36
C THR A 259 23.07 -3.72 19.96
N ASP A 260 23.07 -2.49 19.46
CA ASP A 260 21.91 -1.85 18.86
C ASP A 260 21.87 -2.16 17.37
N ILE A 261 20.72 -2.57 16.88
CA ILE A 261 20.43 -2.80 15.47
C ILE A 261 19.32 -1.83 15.07
N SER A 262 19.61 -0.91 14.18
CA SER A 262 18.63 0.05 13.68
C SER A 262 18.39 -0.18 12.19
N VAL A 263 17.15 -0.06 11.78
CA VAL A 263 16.71 -0.13 10.39
C VAL A 263 15.98 1.13 10.05
N ASP A 264 16.33 1.75 8.93
CA ASP A 264 15.64 2.92 8.41
C ASP A 264 15.39 2.82 6.90
N GLU A 265 14.34 3.49 6.46
CA GLU A 265 13.93 3.66 5.07
C GLU A 265 13.44 5.09 4.87
N ILE A 266 13.81 5.71 3.75
CA ILE A 266 13.43 7.09 3.44
C ILE A 266 12.58 7.08 2.17
N TYR A 267 11.30 7.41 2.33
CA TYR A 267 10.31 7.39 1.25
C TYR A 267 9.21 8.43 1.48
N THR A 268 8.36 8.58 0.50
CA THR A 268 7.03 9.19 0.64
C THR A 268 6.02 8.49 -0.25
N VAL A 269 4.77 8.56 0.13
CA VAL A 269 3.67 7.99 -0.65
C VAL A 269 2.75 9.13 -1.07
N ALA A 270 2.38 9.16 -2.34
CA ALA A 270 1.46 10.14 -2.88
C ALA A 270 0.36 9.47 -3.70
N LEU A 271 -0.84 10.02 -3.61
CA LEU A 271 -1.94 9.71 -4.52
C LEU A 271 -1.66 10.42 -5.85
N SER A 272 -1.33 9.66 -6.90
CA SER A 272 -0.98 10.22 -8.21
C SER A 272 -2.20 10.47 -9.07
N ASN A 273 -3.24 9.63 -8.95
CA ASN A 273 -4.49 9.82 -9.66
C ASN A 273 -5.69 9.50 -8.75
N ALA A 274 -6.42 10.55 -8.36
CA ALA A 274 -7.57 10.43 -7.48
C ALA A 274 -8.79 9.78 -8.16
N SER A 275 -8.90 9.87 -9.49
CA SER A 275 -10.01 9.28 -10.26
C SER A 275 -9.96 7.75 -10.32
N LYS A 276 -8.77 7.16 -10.05
CA LYS A 276 -8.55 5.71 -10.02
C LYS A 276 -8.83 5.07 -8.64
N VAL A 277 -9.36 5.83 -7.69
CA VAL A 277 -9.62 5.33 -6.33
C VAL A 277 -11.02 5.70 -5.89
N VAL A 278 -11.78 4.70 -5.44
CA VAL A 278 -13.08 4.87 -4.77
C VAL A 278 -12.97 4.44 -3.32
N LEU A 279 -13.44 5.27 -2.41
CA LEU A 279 -13.52 4.98 -0.99
C LEU A 279 -14.90 4.42 -0.65
N ALA A 280 -15.01 3.11 -0.48
CA ALA A 280 -16.25 2.44 -0.13
C ALA A 280 -16.37 2.27 1.39
N SER A 281 -17.39 2.85 2.00
CA SER A 281 -17.64 2.73 3.43
C SER A 281 -18.62 1.60 3.70
N PHE A 282 -18.28 0.64 4.56
CA PHE A 282 -19.15 -0.44 4.98
C PHE A 282 -19.15 -0.58 6.51
N LYS A 283 -20.31 -0.94 7.06
CA LYS A 283 -20.50 -1.14 8.50
C LYS A 283 -19.49 -2.14 9.07
N LYS A 284 -18.96 -1.82 10.23
CA LYS A 284 -18.03 -2.65 11.00
C LYS A 284 -18.63 -3.98 11.42
#